data_f25d0141417bd7ee3253786a04041365
#
_entry.id   f25d0141417bd7ee3253786a04041365
#
_cell.length_a   1.000
_cell.length_b   1.000
_cell.length_c   1.000
_cell.angle_alpha   90.00
_cell.angle_beta   90.00
_cell.angle_gamma   90.00
#
_symmetry.space_group_name_H-M   'P 1'
#
loop_
_entity.id
_entity.type
_entity.pdbx_description
1 polymer ?
#
loop_
_entity_poly.entity_id
_entity_poly.type
_entity_poly.pdbx_seq_one_letter_code
_entity_poly.pdbx_strand_id
1 'polypeptide(L)'
;FKNFEPYDKVVLESLNLSNKDGLTLYLETFIERKFDYEQFTEHAENNGYDKKFVNVTPKLGRKTNSPTNCKKKIFFYGGSTTFGYNVADYQTIPSYLGGVLIDKKKDICVKNFGRGSYFSTQETILFQKHILNKDIVEKDIVIFLDGINENGNRNSRNTGFLFKVQKALNQKYWDMYKFTFPIFFESLAINQFIKRIQKKFNLNKKNKLEQNNIFDLQNELKHVYKKNVSIRNGICKNINISCFNLLQPFGTLHGKYFEKPTVGAIENRVLNINQRKNLLEKYNFLKDTSGIIDISD
;
A
#
# COMPACT_ATOMS: atom_id res chain seq x y z
N PHE A 1 26.67 -4.05 7.07
CA PHE A 1 26.01 -4.50 5.81
C PHE A 1 26.88 -5.38 4.90
N LYS A 2 28.11 -5.79 5.31
CA LYS A 2 29.06 -6.49 4.42
C LYS A 2 28.56 -7.83 3.85
N ASN A 3 27.50 -8.45 4.41
CA ASN A 3 26.92 -9.73 3.94
C ASN A 3 25.38 -9.71 3.96
N PHE A 4 24.75 -8.55 3.80
CA PHE A 4 23.30 -8.47 3.74
C PHE A 4 22.83 -8.58 2.29
N GLU A 5 22.23 -9.70 1.96
CA GLU A 5 21.59 -9.96 0.67
C GLU A 5 20.07 -9.89 0.85
N PRO A 6 19.42 -8.79 0.45
CA PRO A 6 17.98 -8.59 0.66
C PRO A 6 17.13 -9.50 -0.24
N TYR A 7 17.68 -9.96 -1.35
CA TYR A 7 17.00 -10.81 -2.32
C TYR A 7 17.80 -12.07 -2.58
N ASP A 8 17.12 -13.19 -2.74
CA ASP A 8 17.75 -14.42 -3.22
C ASP A 8 18.05 -14.34 -4.72
N LYS A 9 18.86 -15.29 -5.20
CA LYS A 9 19.31 -15.33 -6.59
C LYS A 9 18.15 -15.42 -7.59
N VAL A 10 17.10 -16.15 -7.25
CA VAL A 10 15.93 -16.34 -8.14
C VAL A 10 15.17 -15.03 -8.32
N VAL A 11 15.01 -14.24 -7.24
CA VAL A 11 14.38 -12.93 -7.31
C VAL A 11 15.23 -11.97 -8.14
N LEU A 12 16.53 -11.94 -7.93
CA LEU A 12 17.44 -11.09 -8.70
C LEU A 12 17.43 -11.42 -10.20
N GLU A 13 17.44 -12.71 -10.55
CA GLU A 13 17.32 -13.17 -11.94
C GLU A 13 15.98 -12.76 -12.54
N SER A 14 14.87 -12.90 -11.80
CA SER A 14 13.54 -12.51 -12.28
C SER A 14 13.41 -10.98 -12.50
N LEU A 15 14.13 -10.19 -11.73
CA LEU A 15 14.20 -8.73 -11.86
C LEU A 15 15.29 -8.27 -12.85
N ASN A 16 16.10 -9.19 -13.38
CA ASN A 16 17.27 -8.91 -14.20
C ASN A 16 18.24 -7.93 -13.52
N LEU A 17 18.55 -8.19 -12.24
CA LEU A 17 19.41 -7.35 -11.42
C LEU A 17 20.64 -8.13 -10.92
N SER A 18 21.78 -7.42 -10.80
CA SER A 18 22.93 -7.91 -10.05
C SER A 18 22.69 -7.84 -8.53
N ASN A 19 23.47 -8.58 -7.73
CA ASN A 19 23.41 -8.48 -6.26
C ASN A 19 23.59 -7.03 -5.77
N LYS A 20 24.48 -6.28 -6.38
CA LYS A 20 24.71 -4.86 -6.05
C LYS A 20 23.48 -4.00 -6.37
N ASP A 21 22.85 -4.24 -7.49
CA ASP A 21 21.65 -3.51 -7.91
C ASP A 21 20.45 -3.89 -7.05
N GLY A 22 20.31 -5.16 -6.68
CA GLY A 22 19.31 -5.62 -5.73
C GLY A 22 19.44 -4.92 -4.36
N LEU A 23 20.67 -4.84 -3.83
CA LEU A 23 20.91 -4.10 -2.59
C LEU A 23 20.55 -2.61 -2.74
N THR A 24 20.93 -1.98 -3.85
CA THR A 24 20.59 -0.58 -4.14
C THR A 24 19.07 -0.40 -4.18
N LEU A 25 18.35 -1.23 -4.92
CA LEU A 25 16.88 -1.20 -4.98
C LEU A 25 16.24 -1.35 -3.59
N TYR A 26 16.75 -2.27 -2.77
CA TYR A 26 16.28 -2.45 -1.40
C TYR A 26 16.47 -1.20 -0.56
N LEU A 27 17.67 -0.60 -0.59
CA LEU A 27 17.98 0.61 0.16
C LEU A 27 17.07 1.76 -0.28
N GLU A 28 16.92 1.97 -1.57
CA GLU A 28 16.04 3.01 -2.13
C GLU A 28 14.56 2.78 -1.76
N THR A 29 14.10 1.54 -1.71
CA THR A 29 12.70 1.23 -1.43
C THR A 29 12.35 1.34 0.05
N PHE A 30 13.22 0.85 0.96
CA PHE A 30 12.86 0.67 2.36
C PHE A 30 13.61 1.53 3.35
N ILE A 31 14.82 1.99 3.03
CA ILE A 31 15.70 2.64 3.99
C ILE A 31 15.82 4.14 3.74
N GLU A 32 16.10 4.54 2.51
CA GLU A 32 16.37 5.93 2.18
C GLU A 32 15.11 6.74 1.92
N ARG A 33 14.05 6.08 1.46
CA ARG A 33 12.78 6.73 1.18
C ARG A 33 12.13 7.20 2.48
N LYS A 34 11.66 8.44 2.47
CA LYS A 34 10.99 9.08 3.60
C LYS A 34 9.53 9.32 3.26
N PHE A 35 8.74 9.48 4.31
CA PHE A 35 7.34 9.84 4.21
C PHE A 35 7.14 11.19 4.88
N ASP A 36 6.35 12.04 4.24
CA ASP A 36 5.87 13.29 4.79
C ASP A 36 4.44 13.15 5.27
N TYR A 37 4.05 13.94 6.26
CA TYR A 37 2.65 14.02 6.65
C TYR A 37 1.85 14.67 5.53
N GLU A 38 0.76 14.04 5.14
CA GLU A 38 -0.21 14.57 4.19
C GLU A 38 -1.60 14.62 4.82
N GLN A 39 -2.23 15.79 4.76
CA GLN A 39 -3.55 16.00 5.34
C GLN A 39 -4.61 15.08 4.71
N PHE A 40 -5.43 14.46 5.55
CA PHE A 40 -6.49 13.49 5.26
C PHE A 40 -6.05 12.11 4.82
N THR A 41 -4.90 11.97 4.20
CA THR A 41 -4.34 10.69 3.76
C THR A 41 -3.23 10.17 4.66
N GLU A 42 -2.90 10.91 5.73
CA GLU A 42 -1.92 10.63 6.77
C GLU A 42 -0.48 10.74 6.32
N HIS A 43 -0.11 10.18 5.19
CA HIS A 43 1.26 10.25 4.67
C HIS A 43 1.29 10.28 3.15
N ALA A 44 2.35 10.87 2.64
CA ALA A 44 2.74 10.83 1.24
C ALA A 44 4.20 10.40 1.12
N GLU A 45 4.57 9.94 -0.05
CA GLU A 45 5.99 9.77 -0.38
C GLU A 45 6.66 11.14 -0.41
N ASN A 46 7.91 11.20 0.11
CA ASN A 46 8.66 12.46 0.11
C ASN A 46 8.81 13.00 -1.32
N ASN A 47 8.59 14.29 -1.44
CA ASN A 47 8.66 15.00 -2.70
C ASN A 47 10.12 15.11 -3.19
N GLY A 48 10.32 14.80 -4.48
CA GLY A 48 11.64 14.93 -5.09
C GLY A 48 12.61 13.79 -4.78
N TYR A 49 12.09 12.60 -4.47
CA TYR A 49 12.89 11.41 -4.35
C TYR A 49 13.31 10.93 -5.75
N ASP A 50 14.57 11.15 -6.10
CA ASP A 50 15.15 10.84 -7.42
C ASP A 50 16.41 9.97 -7.23
N LYS A 51 16.30 8.70 -7.60
CA LYS A 51 17.33 7.68 -7.39
C LYS A 51 17.49 6.81 -8.65
N LYS A 52 18.34 5.80 -8.55
CA LYS A 52 18.60 4.90 -9.68
C LYS A 52 17.38 4.11 -10.11
N PHE A 53 16.64 3.56 -9.16
CA PHE A 53 15.54 2.63 -9.40
C PHE A 53 14.17 3.17 -8.97
N VAL A 54 14.13 4.07 -8.00
CA VAL A 54 12.88 4.59 -7.43
C VAL A 54 12.87 6.10 -7.52
N ASN A 55 11.92 6.63 -8.31
CA ASN A 55 11.77 8.07 -8.53
C ASN A 55 10.32 8.49 -8.26
N VAL A 56 10.14 9.47 -7.39
CA VAL A 56 8.82 9.98 -6.99
C VAL A 56 8.80 11.49 -7.10
N THR A 57 7.79 12.01 -7.77
CA THR A 57 7.53 13.45 -7.87
C THR A 57 6.13 13.79 -7.34
N PRO A 58 5.95 14.98 -6.76
CA PRO A 58 4.66 15.37 -6.15
C PRO A 58 3.47 15.27 -7.09
N LYS A 59 3.66 15.79 -8.30
CA LYS A 59 2.58 15.91 -9.30
C LYS A 59 2.36 14.67 -10.15
N LEU A 60 3.38 13.83 -10.28
CA LEU A 60 3.35 12.68 -11.20
C LEU A 60 3.27 11.35 -10.47
N GLY A 61 3.47 11.37 -9.14
CA GLY A 61 3.61 10.17 -8.35
C GLY A 61 4.92 9.44 -8.64
N ARG A 62 4.94 8.11 -8.53
CA ARG A 62 6.10 7.31 -8.91
C ARG A 62 6.26 7.29 -10.42
N LYS A 63 7.49 7.45 -10.88
CA LYS A 63 7.84 7.42 -12.31
C LYS A 63 7.35 6.14 -12.97
N THR A 64 6.85 6.29 -14.19
CA THR A 64 6.38 5.19 -15.04
C THR A 64 7.08 5.20 -16.38
N ASN A 65 7.04 4.07 -17.06
CA ASN A 65 7.50 3.94 -18.44
C ASN A 65 6.40 4.42 -19.40
N SER A 66 6.06 5.71 -19.32
CA SER A 66 5.10 6.35 -20.21
C SER A 66 5.47 7.80 -20.46
N PRO A 67 5.00 8.43 -21.55
CA PRO A 67 5.16 9.86 -21.77
C PRO A 67 4.59 10.66 -20.60
N THR A 68 5.12 11.85 -20.38
CA THR A 68 4.67 12.75 -19.29
C THR A 68 3.60 13.73 -19.73
N ASN A 69 3.50 14.00 -21.02
CA ASN A 69 2.55 14.92 -21.60
C ASN A 69 1.71 14.22 -22.69
N CYS A 70 0.46 13.98 -22.43
CA CYS A 70 -0.48 13.28 -23.31
C CYS A 70 -1.87 13.91 -23.20
N LYS A 71 -2.68 13.71 -24.25
CA LYS A 71 -4.07 14.17 -24.30
C LYS A 71 -4.97 13.45 -23.31
N LYS A 72 -4.68 12.20 -23.02
CA LYS A 72 -5.44 11.35 -22.10
C LYS A 72 -4.52 10.74 -21.05
N LYS A 73 -5.03 10.58 -19.83
CA LYS A 73 -4.24 10.03 -18.72
C LYS A 73 -4.94 8.83 -18.11
N ILE A 74 -4.16 7.92 -17.60
CA ILE A 74 -4.60 6.83 -16.72
C ILE A 74 -3.96 7.07 -15.36
N PHE A 75 -4.79 7.15 -14.33
CA PHE A 75 -4.36 7.32 -12.95
C PHE A 75 -4.51 6.01 -12.20
N PHE A 76 -3.41 5.49 -11.69
CA PHE A 76 -3.42 4.34 -10.79
C PHE A 76 -3.38 4.76 -9.33
N TYR A 77 -4.33 4.24 -8.56
CA TYR A 77 -4.35 4.31 -7.10
C TYR A 77 -4.22 2.90 -6.53
N GLY A 78 -3.64 2.77 -5.35
CA GLY A 78 -3.46 1.50 -4.70
C GLY A 78 -2.39 1.55 -3.61
N GLY A 79 -2.12 0.40 -3.02
CA GLY A 79 -1.13 0.22 -1.97
C GLY A 79 0.31 0.05 -2.48
N SER A 80 1.10 -0.69 -1.70
CA SER A 80 2.51 -0.98 -2.01
C SER A 80 2.70 -1.76 -3.32
N THR A 81 1.75 -2.59 -3.72
CA THR A 81 1.76 -3.32 -4.99
C THR A 81 1.70 -2.37 -6.18
N THR A 82 0.79 -1.39 -6.14
CA THR A 82 0.67 -0.36 -7.17
C THR A 82 1.89 0.55 -7.18
N PHE A 83 2.35 0.98 -6.01
CA PHE A 83 3.61 1.73 -5.90
C PHE A 83 4.76 0.95 -6.52
N GLY A 84 4.79 -0.37 -6.34
CA GLY A 84 5.83 -1.26 -6.84
C GLY A 84 6.98 -1.41 -5.85
N TYR A 85 6.70 -1.85 -4.61
CA TYR A 85 7.76 -2.22 -3.66
C TYR A 85 8.58 -3.36 -4.23
N ASN A 86 9.88 -3.33 -4.01
CA ASN A 86 10.86 -4.32 -4.48
C ASN A 86 11.04 -4.41 -6.01
N VAL A 87 10.55 -3.44 -6.78
CA VAL A 87 10.79 -3.39 -8.23
C VAL A 87 11.24 -1.99 -8.64
N ALA A 88 11.99 -1.90 -9.74
CA ALA A 88 12.38 -0.62 -10.31
C ALA A 88 11.20 0.11 -10.97
N ASP A 89 11.33 1.41 -11.24
CA ASP A 89 10.28 2.22 -11.85
C ASP A 89 9.68 1.59 -13.10
N TYR A 90 10.54 1.07 -13.97
CA TYR A 90 10.12 0.43 -15.24
C TYR A 90 9.48 -0.95 -15.07
N GLN A 91 9.52 -1.53 -13.87
CA GLN A 91 8.96 -2.85 -13.52
C GLN A 91 7.66 -2.76 -12.73
N THR A 92 7.11 -1.58 -12.52
CA THR A 92 5.83 -1.43 -11.84
C THR A 92 4.67 -1.80 -12.76
N ILE A 93 3.54 -2.25 -12.20
CA ILE A 93 2.31 -2.55 -12.97
C ILE A 93 1.91 -1.36 -13.86
N PRO A 94 1.87 -0.11 -13.36
CA PRO A 94 1.59 1.05 -14.20
C PRO A 94 2.63 1.25 -15.32
N SER A 95 3.90 0.94 -15.08
CA SER A 95 4.94 1.05 -16.12
C SER A 95 4.79 0.01 -17.23
N TYR A 96 4.43 -1.21 -16.89
CA TYR A 96 4.13 -2.24 -17.91
C TYR A 96 2.95 -1.81 -18.79
N LEU A 97 1.88 -1.27 -18.19
CA LEU A 97 0.78 -0.73 -18.99
C LEU A 97 1.26 0.44 -19.87
N GLY A 98 2.09 1.32 -19.33
CA GLY A 98 2.68 2.42 -20.10
C GLY A 98 3.45 1.93 -21.32
N GLY A 99 4.28 0.90 -21.17
CA GLY A 99 5.02 0.25 -22.27
C GLY A 99 4.09 -0.31 -23.34
N VAL A 100 3.07 -1.07 -22.94
CA VAL A 100 2.07 -1.62 -23.87
C VAL A 100 1.33 -0.53 -24.65
N LEU A 101 1.03 0.60 -24.01
CA LEU A 101 0.37 1.73 -24.67
C LEU A 101 1.30 2.42 -25.69
N ILE A 102 2.58 2.56 -25.37
CA ILE A 102 3.60 3.05 -26.30
C ILE A 102 3.70 2.14 -27.53
N ASP A 103 3.84 0.83 -27.32
CA ASP A 103 3.94 -0.16 -28.41
C ASP A 103 2.71 -0.10 -29.32
N LYS A 104 1.52 0.14 -28.74
CA LYS A 104 0.27 0.33 -29.49
C LYS A 104 0.08 1.76 -30.03
N LYS A 105 1.10 2.61 -29.96
CA LYS A 105 1.08 4.01 -30.42
C LYS A 105 -0.10 4.83 -29.88
N LYS A 106 -0.45 4.62 -28.61
CA LYS A 106 -1.52 5.38 -27.93
C LYS A 106 -0.94 6.61 -27.24
N ASP A 107 -1.56 7.78 -27.49
CA ASP A 107 -1.23 9.05 -26.82
C ASP A 107 -1.89 9.10 -25.43
N ILE A 108 -1.42 8.22 -24.53
CA ILE A 108 -1.95 8.05 -23.17
C ILE A 108 -0.79 7.98 -22.17
N CYS A 109 -0.83 8.86 -21.19
CA CYS A 109 0.12 8.83 -20.07
C CYS A 109 -0.43 7.99 -18.92
N VAL A 110 0.45 7.21 -18.29
CA VAL A 110 0.11 6.47 -17.07
C VAL A 110 0.76 7.15 -15.87
N LYS A 111 -0.02 7.44 -14.84
CA LYS A 111 0.40 8.06 -13.59
C LYS A 111 0.26 7.06 -12.46
N ASN A 112 1.32 6.87 -11.67
CA ASN A 112 1.34 5.92 -10.55
C ASN A 112 1.24 6.66 -9.22
N PHE A 113 0.06 6.69 -8.64
CA PHE A 113 -0.23 7.23 -7.31
C PHE A 113 -0.43 6.15 -6.24
N GLY A 114 0.10 4.95 -6.48
CA GLY A 114 0.21 3.93 -5.45
C GLY A 114 1.05 4.43 -4.28
N ARG A 115 0.70 4.07 -3.06
CA ARG A 115 1.41 4.45 -1.84
C ARG A 115 1.47 3.30 -0.86
N GLY A 116 2.58 3.17 -0.16
CA GLY A 116 2.76 2.13 0.84
C GLY A 116 1.66 2.13 1.89
N SER A 117 1.09 0.96 2.17
CA SER A 117 0.05 0.76 3.19
C SER A 117 -1.29 1.48 2.97
N TYR A 118 -1.50 2.14 1.84
CA TYR A 118 -2.80 2.73 1.52
C TYR A 118 -3.86 1.64 1.37
N PHE A 119 -5.06 1.99 1.78
CA PHE A 119 -6.29 1.20 1.65
C PHE A 119 -7.38 2.08 1.03
N SER A 120 -8.49 1.51 0.65
CA SER A 120 -9.52 2.13 -0.19
C SER A 120 -9.98 3.52 0.26
N THR A 121 -10.04 3.80 1.58
CA THR A 121 -10.42 5.13 2.08
C THR A 121 -9.37 6.18 1.72
N GLN A 122 -8.09 5.92 1.97
CA GLN A 122 -7.01 6.88 1.67
C GLN A 122 -6.87 7.09 0.17
N GLU A 123 -7.02 6.04 -0.62
CA GLU A 123 -7.02 6.11 -2.09
C GLU A 123 -8.19 6.93 -2.62
N THR A 124 -9.39 6.75 -2.06
CA THR A 124 -10.58 7.54 -2.42
C THR A 124 -10.39 9.03 -2.10
N ILE A 125 -9.81 9.35 -0.95
CA ILE A 125 -9.49 10.73 -0.58
C ILE A 125 -8.44 11.33 -1.52
N LEU A 126 -7.39 10.59 -1.85
CA LEU A 126 -6.35 11.05 -2.79
C LEU A 126 -6.93 11.30 -4.18
N PHE A 127 -7.82 10.42 -4.65
CA PHE A 127 -8.56 10.60 -5.89
C PHE A 127 -9.40 11.88 -5.88
N GLN A 128 -10.15 12.13 -4.81
CA GLN A 128 -10.92 13.38 -4.66
C GLN A 128 -10.02 14.63 -4.68
N LYS A 129 -8.84 14.58 -4.02
CA LYS A 129 -7.86 15.68 -4.06
C LYS A 129 -7.42 15.98 -5.50
N HIS A 130 -7.12 14.96 -6.30
CA HIS A 130 -6.72 15.15 -7.69
C HIS A 130 -7.86 15.71 -8.57
N ILE A 131 -9.12 15.37 -8.29
CA ILE A 131 -10.26 15.99 -8.96
C ILE A 131 -10.37 17.47 -8.59
N LEU A 132 -10.31 17.80 -7.30
CA LEU A 132 -10.39 19.19 -6.82
C LEU A 132 -9.25 20.06 -7.36
N ASN A 133 -8.07 19.49 -7.53
CA ASN A 133 -6.92 20.15 -8.12
C ASN A 133 -6.98 20.23 -9.65
N LYS A 134 -8.00 19.67 -10.30
CA LYS A 134 -8.13 19.57 -11.76
C LYS A 134 -7.01 18.79 -12.46
N ASP A 135 -6.37 17.87 -11.73
CA ASP A 135 -5.37 16.96 -12.29
C ASP A 135 -6.04 15.91 -13.19
N ILE A 136 -7.25 15.48 -12.80
CA ILE A 136 -8.13 14.56 -13.53
C ILE A 136 -9.19 15.35 -14.25
N VAL A 137 -9.34 15.08 -15.53
CA VAL A 137 -10.31 15.76 -16.41
C VAL A 137 -11.19 14.75 -17.13
N GLU A 138 -12.26 15.23 -17.76
CA GLU A 138 -13.17 14.42 -18.58
C GLU A 138 -12.40 13.53 -19.57
N LYS A 139 -12.83 12.29 -19.73
CA LYS A 139 -12.23 11.22 -20.57
C LYS A 139 -10.96 10.59 -20.03
N ASP A 140 -10.41 11.07 -18.92
CA ASP A 140 -9.33 10.33 -18.23
C ASP A 140 -9.85 8.99 -17.70
N ILE A 141 -8.93 8.11 -17.37
CA ILE A 141 -9.22 6.78 -16.80
C ILE A 141 -8.64 6.71 -15.40
N VAL A 142 -9.37 6.13 -14.49
CA VAL A 142 -8.91 5.88 -13.13
C VAL A 142 -8.97 4.38 -12.83
N ILE A 143 -7.90 3.85 -12.27
CA ILE A 143 -7.78 2.44 -11.88
C ILE A 143 -7.40 2.40 -10.41
N PHE A 144 -8.22 1.74 -9.61
CA PHE A 144 -7.93 1.39 -8.23
C PHE A 144 -7.52 -0.07 -8.17
N LEU A 145 -6.35 -0.37 -7.59
CA LEU A 145 -5.86 -1.72 -7.39
C LEU A 145 -5.84 -2.02 -5.90
N ASP A 146 -6.99 -2.44 -5.41
CA ASP A 146 -7.27 -2.70 -4.00
C ASP A 146 -6.99 -4.16 -3.60
N GLY A 147 -7.03 -4.45 -2.32
CA GLY A 147 -7.15 -5.82 -1.80
C GLY A 147 -6.37 -6.08 -0.53
N ILE A 148 -5.05 -6.23 -0.60
CA ILE A 148 -4.27 -6.72 0.55
C ILE A 148 -4.38 -5.82 1.79
N ASN A 149 -4.45 -4.52 1.58
CA ASN A 149 -4.49 -3.56 2.68
C ASN A 149 -5.87 -3.40 3.31
N GLU A 150 -6.94 -3.82 2.62
CA GLU A 150 -8.30 -3.88 3.17
C GLU A 150 -8.42 -4.92 4.29
N ASN A 151 -7.51 -5.89 4.30
CA ASN A 151 -7.46 -6.94 5.31
C ASN A 151 -6.64 -6.56 6.55
N GLY A 152 -6.03 -5.38 6.56
CA GLY A 152 -5.23 -4.92 7.70
C GLY A 152 -6.08 -4.70 8.95
N ASN A 153 -5.52 -5.03 10.10
CA ASN A 153 -6.16 -4.78 11.38
C ASN A 153 -6.30 -3.28 11.60
N ARG A 154 -7.54 -2.76 11.55
CA ARG A 154 -7.85 -1.34 11.70
C ARG A 154 -7.37 -0.77 13.04
N ASN A 155 -7.36 -1.60 14.09
CA ASN A 155 -6.83 -1.19 15.39
C ASN A 155 -5.35 -0.79 15.33
N SER A 156 -4.55 -1.43 14.48
CA SER A 156 -3.15 -1.05 14.30
C SER A 156 -2.99 0.27 13.52
N ARG A 157 -3.98 0.64 12.71
CA ARG A 157 -3.99 1.88 11.91
C ARG A 157 -4.64 3.04 12.64
N ASN A 158 -5.74 2.79 13.37
CA ASN A 158 -6.40 3.82 14.20
C ASN A 158 -5.63 4.16 15.47
N THR A 159 -4.68 3.34 15.88
CA THR A 159 -3.75 3.63 16.98
C THR A 159 -2.51 4.40 16.50
N GLY A 160 -2.50 4.82 15.24
CA GLY A 160 -1.45 5.64 14.69
C GLY A 160 -1.29 6.98 15.40
N PHE A 161 -0.29 7.71 14.97
CA PHE A 161 0.06 9.01 15.52
C PHE A 161 -1.14 9.97 15.60
N LEU A 162 -2.00 10.01 14.56
CA LEU A 162 -3.15 10.90 14.50
C LEU A 162 -4.21 10.60 15.57
N PHE A 163 -4.48 9.31 15.85
CA PHE A 163 -5.39 8.95 16.95
C PHE A 163 -4.85 9.39 18.30
N LYS A 164 -3.54 9.22 18.52
CA LYS A 164 -2.87 9.69 19.74
C LYS A 164 -2.93 11.21 19.85
N VAL A 165 -2.71 11.93 18.74
CA VAL A 165 -2.82 13.38 18.68
C VAL A 165 -4.25 13.82 18.94
N GLN A 166 -5.25 13.22 18.30
CA GLN A 166 -6.66 13.52 18.52
C GLN A 166 -7.06 13.27 19.98
N LYS A 167 -6.62 12.17 20.56
CA LYS A 167 -6.83 11.88 21.97
C LYS A 167 -6.18 12.93 22.88
N ALA A 168 -4.96 13.35 22.56
CA ALA A 168 -4.25 14.39 23.30
C ALA A 168 -4.95 15.77 23.18
N LEU A 169 -5.45 16.12 21.99
CA LEU A 169 -6.18 17.37 21.76
C LEU A 169 -7.54 17.40 22.48
N ASN A 170 -8.19 16.25 22.63
CA ASN A 170 -9.44 16.12 23.37
C ASN A 170 -9.26 16.08 24.89
N GLN A 171 -8.03 15.94 25.35
CA GLN A 171 -7.67 15.97 26.77
C GLN A 171 -7.26 17.37 27.14
N LYS A 172 -7.59 17.81 28.42
CA LYS A 172 -7.18 19.13 28.94
C LYS A 172 -5.65 19.28 28.85
N TYR A 173 -5.18 20.49 28.67
CA TYR A 173 -3.79 20.90 28.44
C TYR A 173 -2.73 20.16 29.30
N TRP A 174 -3.09 19.77 30.53
CA TRP A 174 -2.23 19.00 31.43
C TRP A 174 -1.94 17.56 31.02
N ASP A 175 -2.67 17.03 30.06
CA ASP A 175 -2.43 15.67 29.58
C ASP A 175 -1.49 15.60 28.36
N MET A 176 -1.12 16.75 27.80
CA MET A 176 -0.17 16.81 26.68
C MET A 176 1.21 16.28 27.05
N TYR A 177 1.67 16.51 28.30
CA TYR A 177 2.94 15.95 28.72
C TYR A 177 2.89 14.43 28.86
N LYS A 178 1.74 13.84 29.21
CA LYS A 178 1.54 12.38 29.24
C LYS A 178 1.60 11.77 27.83
N PHE A 179 1.34 12.57 26.82
CA PHE A 179 1.47 12.16 25.44
C PHE A 179 2.91 12.28 24.91
N THR A 180 3.57 13.40 25.19
CA THR A 180 4.93 13.64 24.71
C THR A 180 5.98 12.87 25.49
N PHE A 181 5.80 12.70 26.79
CA PHE A 181 6.73 12.00 27.67
C PHE A 181 6.92 10.52 27.29
N PRO A 182 5.87 9.70 27.00
CA PRO A 182 6.04 8.34 26.52
C PRO A 182 6.78 8.27 25.18
N ILE A 183 6.54 9.19 24.24
CA ILE A 183 7.23 9.24 22.96
C ILE A 183 8.73 9.50 23.17
N PHE A 184 9.05 10.46 24.05
CA PHE A 184 10.43 10.74 24.42
C PHE A 184 11.10 9.52 25.09
N PHE A 185 10.43 8.90 26.06
CA PHE A 185 10.93 7.68 26.71
C PHE A 185 11.04 6.49 25.78
N GLU A 186 10.12 6.32 24.81
CA GLU A 186 10.19 5.26 23.81
C GLU A 186 11.42 5.39 22.88
N SER A 187 11.92 6.61 22.69
CA SER A 187 13.12 6.87 21.89
C SER A 187 14.43 6.59 22.64
N LEU A 188 14.38 6.48 23.97
CA LEU A 188 15.58 6.22 24.78
C LEU A 188 16.09 4.78 24.58
N ALA A 189 17.40 4.64 24.48
CA ALA A 189 18.07 3.35 24.30
C ALA A 189 17.70 2.32 25.38
N ILE A 190 17.42 2.76 26.60
CA ILE A 190 17.02 1.90 27.72
C ILE A 190 15.67 1.21 27.47
N ASN A 191 14.70 1.88 26.84
CA ASN A 191 13.42 1.28 26.51
C ASN A 191 13.53 0.27 25.36
N GLN A 192 14.41 0.53 24.40
CA GLN A 192 14.72 -0.46 23.38
C GLN A 192 15.36 -1.71 23.98
N PHE A 193 16.21 -1.54 24.99
CA PHE A 193 16.81 -2.63 25.72
C PHE A 193 15.77 -3.44 26.52
N ILE A 194 14.86 -2.75 27.26
CA ILE A 194 13.76 -3.39 28.01
C ILE A 194 12.83 -4.15 27.04
N LYS A 195 12.45 -3.58 25.89
CA LYS A 195 11.63 -4.26 24.88
C LYS A 195 12.31 -5.53 24.33
N ARG A 196 13.64 -5.50 24.16
CA ARG A 196 14.43 -6.70 23.76
C ARG A 196 14.40 -7.78 24.82
N ILE A 197 14.55 -7.41 26.11
CA ILE A 197 14.47 -8.34 27.26
C ILE A 197 13.05 -8.95 27.34
N GLN A 198 12.00 -8.13 27.27
CA GLN A 198 10.61 -8.59 27.31
C GLN A 198 10.30 -9.56 26.16
N LYS A 199 10.82 -9.29 24.97
CA LYS A 199 10.66 -10.18 23.81
C LYS A 199 11.42 -11.50 24.00
N LYS A 200 12.64 -11.47 24.61
CA LYS A 200 13.46 -12.65 24.87
C LYS A 200 12.86 -13.58 25.92
N PHE A 201 12.16 -13.01 26.91
CA PHE A 201 11.55 -13.78 27.99
C PHE A 201 10.06 -14.11 27.79
N ASN A 202 9.48 -13.84 26.62
CA ASN A 202 8.06 -14.09 26.32
C ASN A 202 7.07 -13.57 27.39
N LEU A 203 7.41 -12.46 28.06
CA LEU A 203 6.65 -11.91 29.17
C LEU A 203 5.33 -11.26 28.76
N ASN A 204 5.01 -11.17 27.46
CA ASN A 204 3.74 -10.66 27.00
C ASN A 204 2.65 -11.75 27.09
N LYS A 205 1.93 -11.79 28.20
CA LYS A 205 0.64 -12.49 28.26
C LYS A 205 -0.28 -11.88 27.20
N LYS A 206 -0.58 -12.65 26.13
CA LYS A 206 -1.64 -12.31 25.18
C LYS A 206 -2.97 -12.24 25.94
N ASN A 207 -3.54 -11.06 26.03
CA ASN A 207 -4.85 -10.86 26.60
C ASN A 207 -5.91 -11.56 25.74
N LYS A 208 -6.64 -12.50 26.33
CA LYS A 208 -7.72 -13.30 25.74
C LYS A 208 -8.99 -12.50 25.38
N LEU A 209 -9.00 -11.18 25.60
CA LEU A 209 -10.16 -10.28 25.42
C LEU A 209 -10.41 -9.83 23.97
N GLU A 210 -9.58 -10.25 23.00
CA GLU A 210 -9.63 -9.70 21.64
C GLU A 210 -10.53 -10.45 20.64
N GLN A 211 -11.00 -11.66 20.92
CA GLN A 211 -11.65 -12.49 19.88
C GLN A 211 -13.06 -12.01 19.48
N ASN A 212 -13.85 -11.48 20.38
CA ASN A 212 -15.21 -11.02 20.08
C ASN A 212 -15.24 -9.69 19.30
N ASN A 213 -14.22 -8.83 19.50
CA ASN A 213 -14.10 -7.57 18.78
C ASN A 213 -13.61 -7.72 17.33
N ILE A 214 -13.02 -8.86 16.97
CA ILE A 214 -12.43 -9.08 15.64
C ILE A 214 -13.51 -9.27 14.57
N PHE A 215 -14.59 -9.96 14.90
CA PHE A 215 -15.67 -10.25 13.94
C PHE A 215 -16.46 -8.99 13.56
N ASP A 216 -16.81 -8.16 14.54
CA ASP A 216 -17.50 -6.89 14.30
C ASP A 216 -16.63 -5.92 13.50
N LEU A 217 -15.33 -5.89 13.81
CA LEU A 217 -14.36 -5.07 13.08
C LEU A 217 -14.19 -5.49 11.62
N GLN A 218 -14.25 -6.79 11.34
CA GLN A 218 -14.17 -7.30 9.97
C GLN A 218 -15.40 -6.89 9.14
N ASN A 219 -16.58 -6.96 9.72
CA ASN A 219 -17.83 -6.55 9.06
C ASN A 219 -17.83 -5.04 8.78
N GLU A 220 -17.33 -4.24 9.70
CA GLU A 220 -17.17 -2.80 9.51
C GLU A 220 -16.20 -2.46 8.37
N LEU A 221 -15.04 -3.12 8.30
CA LEU A 221 -14.07 -2.92 7.20
C LEU A 221 -14.68 -3.26 5.84
N LYS A 222 -15.43 -4.35 5.77
CA LYS A 222 -16.15 -4.77 4.59
C LYS A 222 -17.16 -3.72 4.13
N HIS A 223 -17.94 -3.18 5.08
CA HIS A 223 -18.91 -2.13 4.79
C HIS A 223 -18.23 -0.87 4.27
N VAL A 224 -17.12 -0.46 4.88
CA VAL A 224 -16.33 0.71 4.46
C VAL A 224 -15.79 0.54 3.04
N TYR A 225 -15.25 -0.64 2.72
CA TYR A 225 -14.74 -0.93 1.37
C TYR A 225 -15.83 -0.81 0.31
N LYS A 226 -16.99 -1.48 0.53
CA LYS A 226 -18.14 -1.38 -0.38
C LYS A 226 -18.61 0.07 -0.58
N LYS A 227 -18.63 0.86 0.48
CA LYS A 227 -18.99 2.28 0.40
C LYS A 227 -17.97 3.09 -0.40
N ASN A 228 -16.67 2.84 -0.22
CA ASN A 228 -15.63 3.52 -0.99
C ASN A 228 -15.76 3.21 -2.48
N VAL A 229 -15.98 1.95 -2.87
CA VAL A 229 -16.22 1.58 -4.28
C VAL A 229 -17.46 2.28 -4.83
N SER A 230 -18.55 2.32 -4.07
CA SER A 230 -19.80 3.03 -4.48
C SER A 230 -19.56 4.54 -4.64
N ILE A 231 -18.83 5.17 -3.72
CA ILE A 231 -18.46 6.59 -3.79
C ILE A 231 -17.61 6.87 -5.04
N ARG A 232 -16.57 6.08 -5.27
CA ARG A 232 -15.69 6.20 -6.45
C ARG A 232 -16.51 6.14 -7.74
N ASN A 233 -17.35 5.12 -7.89
CA ASN A 233 -18.20 4.93 -9.06
C ASN A 233 -19.20 6.10 -9.25
N GLY A 234 -19.79 6.60 -8.17
CA GLY A 234 -20.67 7.77 -8.20
C GLY A 234 -19.96 9.03 -8.67
N ILE A 235 -18.78 9.31 -8.15
CA ILE A 235 -17.94 10.43 -8.58
C ILE A 235 -17.59 10.30 -10.07
N CYS A 236 -17.08 9.15 -10.48
CA CYS A 236 -16.66 8.90 -11.85
C CYS A 236 -17.79 9.10 -12.85
N LYS A 237 -18.98 8.60 -12.53
CA LYS A 237 -20.18 8.80 -13.33
C LYS A 237 -20.51 10.28 -13.47
N ASN A 238 -20.43 11.04 -12.36
CA ASN A 238 -20.81 12.45 -12.34
C ASN A 238 -19.88 13.35 -13.16
N ILE A 239 -18.57 13.03 -13.20
CA ILE A 239 -17.57 13.83 -13.95
C ILE A 239 -17.17 13.20 -15.30
N ASN A 240 -17.92 12.21 -15.77
CA ASN A 240 -17.76 11.56 -17.07
C ASN A 240 -16.35 10.98 -17.32
N ILE A 241 -15.81 10.24 -16.34
CA ILE A 241 -14.56 9.49 -16.45
C ILE A 241 -14.81 7.98 -16.30
N SER A 242 -13.91 7.17 -16.85
CA SER A 242 -13.96 5.72 -16.69
C SER A 242 -13.21 5.30 -15.43
N CYS A 243 -13.87 4.58 -14.52
CA CYS A 243 -13.27 4.05 -13.30
C CYS A 243 -13.33 2.54 -13.26
N PHE A 244 -12.20 1.93 -12.89
CA PHE A 244 -12.08 0.49 -12.70
C PHE A 244 -11.58 0.22 -11.28
N ASN A 245 -12.33 -0.58 -10.54
CA ASN A 245 -11.91 -1.09 -9.24
C ASN A 245 -11.46 -2.54 -9.45
N LEU A 246 -10.15 -2.76 -9.38
CA LEU A 246 -9.53 -4.06 -9.59
C LEU A 246 -9.18 -4.66 -8.22
N LEU A 247 -9.53 -5.92 -8.02
CA LEU A 247 -9.08 -6.67 -6.86
C LEU A 247 -7.78 -7.40 -7.21
N GLN A 248 -6.68 -7.01 -6.54
CA GLN A 248 -5.38 -7.62 -6.77
C GLN A 248 -5.33 -9.07 -6.29
N PRO A 249 -4.69 -9.99 -7.04
CA PRO A 249 -4.46 -11.34 -6.59
C PRO A 249 -3.50 -11.35 -5.39
N PHE A 250 -3.71 -12.33 -4.51
CA PHE A 250 -2.77 -12.63 -3.43
C PHE A 250 -1.93 -13.83 -3.82
N GLY A 251 -0.64 -13.70 -3.89
CA GLY A 251 0.25 -14.79 -4.27
C GLY A 251 0.05 -16.04 -3.42
N THR A 252 -0.21 -15.88 -2.12
CA THR A 252 -0.51 -16.99 -1.20
C THR A 252 -1.83 -17.73 -1.46
N LEU A 253 -2.78 -17.10 -2.14
CA LEU A 253 -4.08 -17.70 -2.47
C LEU A 253 -4.14 -18.20 -3.91
N HIS A 254 -3.51 -17.48 -4.83
CA HIS A 254 -3.62 -17.66 -6.28
C HIS A 254 -2.31 -18.22 -6.89
N GLY A 255 -1.58 -19.04 -6.12
CA GLY A 255 -0.24 -19.53 -6.42
C GLY A 255 -0.08 -20.42 -7.67
N LYS A 256 -1.15 -20.70 -8.42
CA LYS A 256 -1.08 -21.45 -9.69
C LYS A 256 -0.27 -20.72 -10.79
N TYR A 257 -0.02 -19.41 -10.62
CA TYR A 257 0.77 -18.61 -11.56
C TYR A 257 2.26 -18.58 -11.26
N PHE A 258 2.69 -19.12 -10.13
CA PHE A 258 4.10 -19.17 -9.77
C PHE A 258 4.68 -20.52 -10.14
N GLU A 259 5.25 -20.63 -11.33
CA GLU A 259 5.90 -21.85 -11.82
C GLU A 259 7.16 -22.27 -11.02
N LYS A 260 7.65 -21.38 -10.13
CA LYS A 260 8.85 -21.65 -9.35
C LYS A 260 8.52 -21.88 -7.86
N PRO A 261 8.99 -23.03 -7.29
CA PRO A 261 8.70 -23.42 -5.90
C PRO A 261 9.17 -22.41 -4.84
N THR A 262 10.10 -21.54 -5.19
CA THR A 262 10.75 -20.58 -4.26
C THR A 262 9.82 -19.49 -3.77
N VAL A 263 8.96 -18.95 -4.60
CA VAL A 263 8.01 -17.90 -4.17
C VAL A 263 6.94 -18.52 -3.29
N GLY A 264 6.39 -19.66 -3.66
CA GLY A 264 5.45 -20.41 -2.83
C GLY A 264 6.05 -20.88 -1.50
N ALA A 265 7.35 -21.16 -1.44
CA ALA A 265 8.03 -21.54 -0.21
C ALA A 265 8.22 -20.37 0.77
N ILE A 266 8.49 -19.16 0.29
CA ILE A 266 8.59 -17.96 1.12
C ILE A 266 7.22 -17.63 1.69
N GLU A 267 6.18 -17.67 0.88
CA GLU A 267 4.81 -17.38 1.29
C GLU A 267 4.22 -18.45 2.22
N ASN A 268 4.48 -19.73 1.99
CA ASN A 268 4.05 -20.82 2.87
C ASN A 268 4.74 -20.81 4.23
N ARG A 269 5.91 -20.19 4.36
CA ARG A 269 6.57 -19.97 5.66
C ARG A 269 5.95 -18.86 6.49
N VAL A 270 5.19 -17.97 5.86
CA VAL A 270 4.64 -16.77 6.50
C VAL A 270 3.22 -16.99 7.02
N LEU A 271 2.43 -17.84 6.38
CA LEU A 271 1.03 -18.06 6.76
C LEU A 271 0.77 -19.52 7.16
N ASN A 272 0.27 -19.73 8.38
CA ASN A 272 -0.26 -21.03 8.76
C ASN A 272 -1.65 -21.27 8.11
N ILE A 273 -2.14 -22.52 8.15
CA ILE A 273 -3.41 -22.95 7.53
C ILE A 273 -4.59 -22.08 7.94
N ASN A 274 -4.68 -21.70 9.22
CA ASN A 274 -5.76 -20.86 9.71
C ASN A 274 -5.67 -19.42 9.19
N GLN A 275 -4.46 -18.88 9.07
CA GLN A 275 -4.24 -17.56 8.50
C GLN A 275 -4.59 -17.53 7.02
N ARG A 276 -4.23 -18.59 6.26
CA ARG A 276 -4.59 -18.74 4.85
C ARG A 276 -6.11 -18.83 4.65
N LYS A 277 -6.79 -19.64 5.46
CA LYS A 277 -8.28 -19.75 5.43
C LYS A 277 -8.93 -18.40 5.70
N ASN A 278 -8.50 -17.70 6.74
CA ASN A 278 -9.03 -16.38 7.10
C ASN A 278 -8.77 -15.34 5.98
N LEU A 279 -7.61 -15.39 5.33
CA LEU A 279 -7.29 -14.51 4.21
C LEU A 279 -8.19 -14.81 3.00
N LEU A 280 -8.43 -16.09 2.69
CA LEU A 280 -9.30 -16.51 1.60
C LEU A 280 -10.76 -16.07 1.82
N GLU A 281 -11.28 -16.23 3.02
CA GLU A 281 -12.64 -15.78 3.37
C GLU A 281 -12.79 -14.25 3.18
N LYS A 282 -11.76 -13.49 3.56
CA LYS A 282 -11.73 -12.05 3.36
C LYS A 282 -11.65 -11.67 1.89
N TYR A 283 -10.84 -12.37 1.12
CA TYR A 283 -10.70 -12.13 -0.30
C TYR A 283 -12.02 -12.38 -1.05
N ASN A 284 -12.62 -13.54 -0.84
CA ASN A 284 -13.90 -13.88 -1.44
C ASN A 284 -14.99 -12.85 -1.14
N PHE A 285 -14.96 -12.30 0.06
CA PHE A 285 -15.90 -11.25 0.43
C PHE A 285 -15.67 -9.93 -0.34
N LEU A 286 -14.41 -9.54 -0.59
CA LEU A 286 -14.09 -8.36 -1.41
C LEU A 286 -14.51 -8.60 -2.87
N LYS A 287 -14.29 -9.81 -3.37
CA LYS A 287 -14.68 -10.25 -4.72
C LYS A 287 -16.19 -10.08 -4.98
N ASP A 288 -17.02 -10.37 -3.99
CA ASP A 288 -18.48 -10.25 -4.09
C ASP A 288 -19.01 -8.81 -4.04
N THR A 289 -18.12 -7.82 -4.02
CA THR A 289 -18.52 -6.41 -4.04
C THR A 289 -18.90 -5.96 -5.44
N SER A 290 -20.10 -5.45 -5.63
CA SER A 290 -20.57 -4.92 -6.93
C SER A 290 -19.65 -3.81 -7.44
N GLY A 291 -19.29 -3.88 -8.74
CA GLY A 291 -18.43 -2.90 -9.41
C GLY A 291 -16.93 -3.18 -9.22
N ILE A 292 -16.56 -4.36 -8.74
CA ILE A 292 -15.18 -4.84 -8.69
C ILE A 292 -14.92 -5.81 -9.83
N ILE A 293 -13.71 -5.72 -10.37
CA ILE A 293 -13.16 -6.68 -11.33
C ILE A 293 -12.09 -7.50 -10.59
N ASP A 294 -12.35 -8.79 -10.42
CA ASP A 294 -11.36 -9.72 -9.91
C ASP A 294 -10.38 -10.07 -11.04
N ILE A 295 -9.10 -9.86 -10.78
CA ILE A 295 -8.02 -10.15 -11.74
C ILE A 295 -7.14 -11.32 -11.27
N SER A 296 -7.65 -12.17 -10.37
CA SER A 296 -6.91 -13.32 -9.84
C SER A 296 -6.97 -14.57 -10.72
N ASP A 297 -7.83 -14.62 -11.72
CA ASP A 297 -8.02 -15.73 -12.64
C ASP A 297 -7.09 -15.71 -13.84
#